data_06cbcf08e1231c0fa7bb70aa9807ce24
#
_entry.id   06cbcf08e1231c0fa7bb70aa9807ce24
#
_cell.length_a   1.000
_cell.length_b   1.000
_cell.length_c   1.000
_cell.angle_alpha   90.00
_cell.angle_beta   90.00
_cell.angle_gamma   90.00
#
_symmetry.space_group_name_H-M   'P 1'
#
loop_
_entity.id
_entity.type
_entity.pdbx_description
1 polymer ?
#
loop_
_entity_poly.entity_id
_entity_poly.type
_entity_poly.pdbx_seq_one_letter_code
_entity_poly.pdbx_strand_id
1 'polypeptide(L)'
;MINFIEALQSLTPNAEWSAVDNEVTWLDTTQTQPTEAEITAEITRLQAEYDSLAYARSRKQEYDKLNQWEMQFDDNRDGTSTWVDSINEIKERFPK
;
A
#
# COMPACT_ATOMS: atom_id res chain seq x y z
N MET A 1 -0.23 -8.00 6.87
CA MET A 1 0.00 -7.26 8.12
C MET A 1 1.47 -6.86 8.21
N ILE A 2 1.75 -5.64 8.65
CA ILE A 2 3.13 -5.15 8.78
C ILE A 2 3.82 -5.90 9.93
N ASN A 3 5.01 -6.42 9.70
CA ASN A 3 5.77 -7.16 10.71
C ASN A 3 7.00 -6.36 11.18
N PHE A 4 7.71 -6.89 12.18
CA PHE A 4 8.87 -6.19 12.77
C PHE A 4 10.03 -6.06 11.78
N ILE A 5 10.18 -6.98 10.83
CA ILE A 5 11.23 -6.91 9.82
C ILE A 5 11.01 -5.69 8.91
N GLU A 6 9.79 -5.47 8.46
CA GLU A 6 9.43 -4.30 7.66
C GLU A 6 9.65 -3.00 8.43
N ALA A 7 9.31 -2.99 9.72
CA ALA A 7 9.54 -1.83 10.58
C ALA A 7 11.03 -1.54 10.75
N LEU A 8 11.86 -2.57 10.94
CA LEU A 8 13.31 -2.40 11.03
C LEU A 8 13.90 -1.85 9.74
N GLN A 9 13.47 -2.35 8.60
CA GLN A 9 13.93 -1.85 7.29
C GLN A 9 13.54 -0.39 7.08
N SER A 10 12.38 0.01 7.57
CA SER A 10 11.90 1.39 7.47
C SER A 10 12.68 2.34 8.38
N LEU A 11 12.95 1.93 9.62
CA LEU A 11 13.66 2.75 10.61
C LEU A 11 15.15 2.87 10.32
N THR A 12 15.76 1.79 9.85
CA THR A 12 17.20 1.72 9.61
C THR A 12 17.51 1.16 8.21
N PRO A 13 17.26 1.97 7.15
CA PRO A 13 17.56 1.53 5.78
C PRO A 13 19.03 1.18 5.62
N ASN A 14 19.31 0.08 4.93
CA ASN A 14 20.66 -0.40 4.64
C ASN A 14 21.48 -0.80 5.88
N ALA A 15 20.85 -0.95 7.05
CA ALA A 15 21.54 -1.44 8.24
C ALA A 15 21.87 -2.92 8.11
N GLU A 16 22.99 -3.33 8.72
CA GLU A 16 23.40 -4.74 8.76
C GLU A 16 22.81 -5.42 9.98
N TRP A 17 21.94 -6.39 9.76
CA TRP A 17 21.35 -7.20 10.82
C TRP A 17 20.80 -8.51 10.25
N SER A 18 20.56 -9.47 11.12
CA SER A 18 19.90 -10.72 10.73
C SER A 18 18.76 -11.02 11.70
N ALA A 19 17.77 -11.77 11.23
CA ALA A 19 16.61 -12.15 12.03
C ALA A 19 16.33 -13.64 11.82
N VAL A 20 16.23 -14.38 12.93
CA VAL A 20 15.90 -15.80 12.94
C VAL A 20 14.88 -16.01 14.06
N ASP A 21 13.75 -16.65 13.73
CA ASP A 21 12.68 -16.97 14.70
C ASP A 21 12.25 -15.77 15.56
N ASN A 22 12.08 -14.61 14.94
CA ASN A 22 11.71 -13.34 15.59
C ASN A 22 12.80 -12.74 16.48
N GLU A 23 14.01 -13.28 16.44
CA GLU A 23 15.15 -12.71 17.14
C GLU A 23 16.05 -11.96 16.15
N VAL A 24 16.42 -10.74 16.52
CA VAL A 24 17.26 -9.88 15.69
C VAL A 24 18.69 -9.87 16.26
N THR A 25 19.65 -10.17 15.40
CA THR A 25 21.06 -9.98 15.70
C THR A 25 21.54 -8.73 15.00
N TRP A 26 21.87 -7.70 15.78
CA TRP A 26 22.30 -6.42 15.22
C TRP A 26 23.78 -6.44 14.93
N LEU A 27 24.13 -6.21 13.66
CA LEU A 27 25.51 -6.28 13.18
C LEU A 27 26.04 -4.90 12.77
N ASP A 28 25.17 -3.93 12.56
CA ASP A 28 25.54 -2.60 12.07
C ASP A 28 26.30 -1.81 13.14
N THR A 29 27.40 -1.17 12.74
CA THR A 29 28.22 -0.34 13.62
C THR A 29 28.00 1.17 13.41
N THR A 30 27.27 1.55 12.38
CA THR A 30 27.02 2.95 12.01
C THR A 30 25.64 3.43 12.41
N GLN A 31 24.68 2.52 12.56
CA GLN A 31 23.31 2.85 12.96
C GLN A 31 22.99 2.15 14.28
N THR A 32 22.28 2.84 15.15
CA THR A 32 21.85 2.28 16.43
C THR A 32 20.65 1.38 16.25
N GLN A 33 20.65 0.21 16.89
CA GLN A 33 19.52 -0.70 16.85
C GLN A 33 18.26 -0.02 17.44
N PRO A 34 17.13 -0.03 16.73
CA PRO A 34 15.87 0.51 17.26
C PRO A 34 15.41 -0.26 18.50
N THR A 35 14.79 0.45 19.44
CA THR A 35 14.19 -0.18 20.60
C THR A 35 12.89 -0.91 20.22
N GLU A 36 12.45 -1.82 21.09
CA GLU A 36 11.18 -2.51 20.89
C GLU A 36 10.00 -1.53 20.79
N ALA A 37 10.02 -0.48 21.60
CA ALA A 37 9.00 0.58 21.54
C ALA A 37 8.99 1.31 20.18
N GLU A 38 10.18 1.61 19.65
CA GLU A 38 10.31 2.25 18.33
C GLU A 38 9.80 1.33 17.21
N ILE A 39 10.11 0.05 17.28
CA ILE A 39 9.64 -0.95 16.32
C ILE A 39 8.11 -1.05 16.35
N THR A 40 7.53 -1.14 17.55
CA THR A 40 6.07 -1.22 17.73
C THR A 40 5.37 0.03 17.19
N ALA A 41 5.91 1.21 17.46
CA ALA A 41 5.38 2.47 16.95
C ALA A 41 5.44 2.51 15.42
N GLU A 42 6.53 2.03 14.82
CA GLU A 42 6.68 2.00 13.36
C GLU A 42 5.72 1.00 12.72
N ILE A 43 5.51 -0.16 13.32
CA ILE A 43 4.51 -1.12 12.84
C ILE A 43 3.12 -0.47 12.80
N THR A 44 2.75 0.23 13.86
CA THR A 44 1.45 0.92 13.94
C THR A 44 1.35 2.00 12.85
N ARG A 45 2.40 2.78 12.64
CA ARG A 45 2.43 3.83 11.62
C ARG A 45 2.32 3.25 10.21
N LEU A 46 3.11 2.21 9.89
CA LEU A 46 3.10 1.58 8.58
C LEU A 46 1.75 0.88 8.31
N GLN A 47 1.16 0.26 9.32
CA GLN A 47 -0.14 -0.37 9.18
C GLN A 47 -1.23 0.67 8.91
N ALA A 48 -1.21 1.79 9.60
CA ALA A 48 -2.16 2.88 9.37
C ALA A 48 -2.02 3.47 7.97
N GLU A 49 -0.78 3.65 7.49
CA GLU A 49 -0.50 4.11 6.13
C GLU A 49 -1.04 3.11 5.09
N TYR A 50 -0.79 1.83 5.28
CA TYR A 50 -1.31 0.77 4.40
C TYR A 50 -2.83 0.77 4.37
N ASP A 51 -3.48 0.87 5.54
CA ASP A 51 -4.93 0.87 5.67
C ASP A 51 -5.56 2.11 5.02
N SER A 52 -4.89 3.26 5.14
CA SER A 52 -5.39 4.50 4.53
C SER A 52 -5.43 4.44 3.00
N LEU A 53 -4.66 3.55 2.39
CA LEU A 53 -4.63 3.35 0.94
C LEU A 53 -5.49 2.18 0.46
N ALA A 54 -6.27 1.57 1.36
CA ALA A 54 -7.13 0.43 1.02
C ALA A 54 -8.13 0.80 -0.09
N TYR A 55 -8.69 2.01 -0.04
CA TYR A 55 -9.61 2.48 -1.07
C TYR A 55 -8.95 2.49 -2.46
N ALA A 56 -7.69 2.91 -2.55
CA ALA A 56 -6.96 2.98 -3.82
C ALA A 56 -6.71 1.57 -4.38
N ARG A 57 -6.37 0.61 -3.52
CA ARG A 57 -6.19 -0.80 -3.95
C ARG A 57 -7.50 -1.39 -4.46
N SER A 58 -8.60 -1.14 -3.75
CA SER A 58 -9.91 -1.64 -4.16
C SER A 58 -10.38 -1.01 -5.46
N ARG A 59 -10.18 0.28 -5.62
CA ARG A 59 -10.48 1.00 -6.87
C ARG A 59 -9.68 0.42 -8.04
N LYS A 60 -8.37 0.20 -7.83
CA LYS A 60 -7.50 -0.35 -8.87
C LYS A 60 -7.99 -1.72 -9.35
N GLN A 61 -8.38 -2.60 -8.43
CA GLN A 61 -8.91 -3.92 -8.79
C GLN A 61 -10.15 -3.81 -9.68
N GLU A 62 -11.03 -2.88 -9.38
CA GLU A 62 -12.24 -2.67 -10.18
C GLU A 62 -11.91 -2.01 -11.53
N TYR A 63 -10.99 -1.05 -11.56
CA TYR A 63 -10.55 -0.44 -12.82
C TYR A 63 -9.90 -1.46 -13.75
N ASP A 64 -9.13 -2.41 -13.21
CA ASP A 64 -8.47 -3.45 -14.00
C ASP A 64 -9.46 -4.42 -14.67
N LYS A 65 -10.69 -4.52 -14.14
CA LYS A 65 -11.76 -5.33 -14.74
C LYS A 65 -12.43 -4.64 -15.94
N LEU A 66 -12.23 -3.33 -16.10
CA LEU A 66 -12.86 -2.55 -17.16
C LEU A 66 -11.94 -2.50 -18.37
N ASN A 67 -12.52 -2.65 -19.56
CA ASN A 67 -11.80 -2.34 -20.80
C ASN A 67 -11.97 -0.84 -21.08
N GLN A 68 -11.18 -0.03 -20.40
CA GLN A 68 -11.34 1.43 -20.42
C GLN A 68 -11.11 2.03 -21.80
N TRP A 69 -10.16 1.50 -22.57
CA TRP A 69 -9.89 1.98 -23.93
C TRP A 69 -11.11 1.78 -24.85
N GLU A 70 -11.68 0.60 -24.81
CA GLU A 70 -12.86 0.27 -25.61
C GLU A 70 -14.08 1.08 -25.16
N MET A 71 -14.27 1.23 -23.84
CA MET A 71 -15.35 2.04 -23.29
C MET A 71 -15.25 3.50 -23.72
N GLN A 72 -14.07 4.08 -23.69
CA GLN A 72 -13.83 5.46 -24.13
C GLN A 72 -14.09 5.59 -25.64
N PHE A 73 -13.64 4.64 -26.42
CA PHE A 73 -13.86 4.63 -27.86
C PHE A 73 -15.36 4.56 -28.20
N ASP A 74 -16.07 3.63 -27.57
CA ASP A 74 -17.50 3.44 -27.78
C ASP A 74 -18.30 4.66 -27.34
N ASP A 75 -17.97 5.25 -26.19
CA ASP A 75 -18.63 6.47 -25.70
C ASP A 75 -18.44 7.64 -26.64
N ASN A 76 -17.24 7.81 -27.17
CA ASN A 76 -16.95 8.88 -28.11
C ASN A 76 -17.71 8.69 -29.44
N ARG A 77 -17.78 7.44 -29.92
CA ARG A 77 -18.51 7.10 -31.15
C ARG A 77 -20.01 7.27 -30.98
N ASP A 78 -20.56 6.77 -29.86
CA ASP A 78 -22.02 6.69 -29.64
C ASP A 78 -22.59 7.88 -28.86
N GLY A 79 -21.74 8.75 -28.34
CA GLY A 79 -22.17 9.91 -27.53
C GLY A 79 -22.70 9.51 -26.17
N THR A 80 -22.18 8.41 -25.60
CA THR A 80 -22.57 7.88 -24.28
C THR A 80 -21.56 8.24 -23.21
N SER A 81 -21.84 7.92 -21.95
CA SER A 81 -20.99 8.22 -20.80
C SER A 81 -20.71 6.97 -19.93
N THR A 82 -20.72 5.78 -20.52
CA THR A 82 -20.60 4.52 -19.76
C THR A 82 -19.28 4.42 -18.98
N TRP A 83 -18.18 4.91 -19.56
CA TRP A 83 -16.87 4.91 -18.89
C TRP A 83 -16.86 5.81 -17.66
N VAL A 84 -17.31 7.07 -17.82
CA VAL A 84 -17.37 8.04 -16.71
C VAL A 84 -18.29 7.52 -15.60
N ASP A 85 -19.45 6.99 -15.97
CA ASP A 85 -20.42 6.44 -15.01
C ASP A 85 -19.85 5.26 -14.23
N SER A 86 -19.13 4.37 -14.90
CA SER A 86 -18.46 3.21 -14.25
C SER A 86 -17.37 3.67 -13.28
N ILE A 87 -16.55 4.64 -13.67
CA ILE A 87 -15.50 5.19 -12.80
C ILE A 87 -16.12 5.83 -11.55
N ASN A 88 -17.17 6.64 -11.73
CA ASN A 88 -17.84 7.30 -10.61
C ASN A 88 -18.49 6.28 -9.65
N GLU A 89 -19.10 5.23 -10.18
CA GLU A 89 -19.66 4.15 -9.36
C GLU A 89 -18.59 3.50 -8.49
N ILE A 90 -17.43 3.19 -9.07
CA ILE A 90 -16.32 2.58 -8.33
C ILE A 90 -15.84 3.51 -7.21
N LYS A 91 -15.71 4.80 -7.48
CA LYS A 91 -15.33 5.80 -6.48
C LYS A 91 -16.35 5.91 -5.34
N GLU A 92 -17.62 5.75 -5.64
CA GLU A 92 -18.70 5.78 -4.63
C GLU A 92 -18.67 4.52 -3.75
N ARG A 93 -18.35 3.35 -4.33
CA ARG A 93 -18.24 2.11 -3.56
C ARG A 93 -17.01 2.08 -2.65
N PHE A 94 -15.92 2.74 -3.05
CA PHE A 94 -14.67 2.78 -2.31
C PHE A 94 -14.24 4.24 -2.07
N PRO A 95 -14.92 4.96 -1.17
CA PRO A 95 -14.58 6.37 -0.92
C PRO A 95 -13.24 6.50 -0.20
N LYS A 96 -12.64 7.65 -0.38
CA LYS A 96 -11.39 8.03 0.28
C LYS A 96 -11.54 8.06 1.79
#